data_abb632af4a5c16db7b1033b1f5966d20
#
_entry.id   abb632af4a5c16db7b1033b1f5966d20
#
_cell.length_a   1.000
_cell.length_b   1.000
_cell.length_c   1.000
_cell.angle_alpha   90.00
_cell.angle_beta   90.00
_cell.angle_gamma   90.00
#
_symmetry.space_group_name_H-M   'P 1'
#
loop_
_entity.id
_entity.type
_entity.pdbx_description
1 polymer ?
#
loop_
_entity_poly.entity_id
_entity_poly.type
_entity_poly.pdbx_seq_one_letter_code
_entity_poly.pdbx_strand_id
1 'polypeptide(L)' 'MEKHGYYPVKRYLVTTWSRDIGSDEHMDFRTKAEAIKECRKYRKSEEYGAVFDQWNKIAYVVFGDIDNPVFVDNVTVVKV' A
#
# COMPACT_ATOMS: atom_id res chain seq x y z
N MET A 1 9.79 -21.23 1.61
CA MET A 1 9.44 -20.94 1.87
C MET A 1 9.46 -20.47 2.09
N GLU A 2 9.62 -20.56 2.10
CA GLU A 2 9.47 -20.15 2.34
C GLU A 2 9.50 -19.85 2.83
N LYS A 3 9.98 -20.12 3.09
CA LYS A 3 9.87 -19.86 3.60
C LYS A 3 9.68 -19.38 4.16
N HIS A 4 9.94 -19.24 4.46
CA HIS A 4 9.35 -18.87 4.98
C HIS A 4 8.54 -19.21 5.41
N GLY A 5 8.63 -19.26 5.56
CA GLY A 5 7.54 -20.04 5.49
C GLY A 5 6.59 -20.30 6.55
N TYR A 6 6.68 -19.96 7.64
CA TYR A 6 5.77 -20.32 8.62
C TYR A 6 4.48 -19.59 8.52
N TYR A 7 4.40 -18.36 8.23
CA TYR A 7 3.13 -17.76 7.94
C TYR A 7 3.23 -17.12 6.59
N PRO A 8 2.21 -17.25 5.79
CA PRO A 8 2.28 -16.73 4.44
C PRO A 8 2.38 -15.21 4.49
N VAL A 9 3.28 -14.67 3.70
CA VAL A 9 3.34 -13.24 3.50
C VAL A 9 2.10 -12.85 2.71
N LYS A 10 1.30 -11.96 3.25
CA LYS A 10 0.15 -11.47 2.53
C LYS A 10 0.61 -10.51 1.45
N ARG A 11 -0.07 -10.56 0.33
CA ARG A 11 0.41 -9.92 -0.89
C ARG A 11 0.26 -8.41 -0.92
N TYR A 12 -0.80 -7.89 -0.34
CA TYR A 12 -1.17 -6.49 -0.49
C TYR A 12 -0.97 -5.71 0.79
N LEU A 13 -0.04 -4.77 0.76
CA LEU A 13 0.31 -3.96 1.92
C LEU A 13 -0.36 -2.59 1.81
N VAL A 14 -1.07 -2.18 2.86
CA VAL A 14 -1.65 -0.86 2.92
C VAL A 14 -0.58 0.12 3.38
N THR A 15 -0.35 1.16 2.60
CA THR A 15 0.64 2.20 2.89
C THR A 15 -0.04 3.56 2.83
N THR A 16 0.21 4.40 3.84
CA THR A 16 -0.32 5.75 3.85
C THR A 16 0.82 6.73 4.08
N TRP A 17 0.56 7.99 3.78
CA TRP A 17 1.56 9.04 3.98
C TRP A 17 0.89 10.33 4.40
N SER A 18 1.53 11.03 5.31
CA SER A 18 1.16 12.40 5.65
C SER A 18 2.41 13.22 5.85
N ARG A 19 2.28 14.51 5.65
CA ARG A 19 3.40 15.43 5.76
C ARG A 19 4.04 15.39 7.15
N ASP A 20 3.22 15.26 8.18
CA ASP A 20 3.68 15.35 9.56
C ASP A 20 4.35 14.07 10.04
N ILE A 21 3.91 12.94 9.53
CA ILE A 21 4.33 11.63 10.03
C ILE A 21 5.26 10.92 9.04
N GLY A 22 5.09 11.18 7.76
CA GLY A 22 5.82 10.45 6.72
C GLY A 22 5.06 9.20 6.31
N SER A 23 5.77 8.24 5.77
CA SER A 23 5.17 6.99 5.31
C SER A 23 4.88 6.07 6.48
N ASP A 24 3.74 5.42 6.42
CA ASP A 24 3.29 4.51 7.45
C ASP A 24 2.76 3.24 6.78
N GLU A 25 3.23 2.10 7.25
CA GLU A 25 2.80 0.82 6.71
C GLU A 25 1.82 0.17 7.68
N HIS A 26 0.71 -0.27 7.14
CA HIS A 26 -0.32 -0.90 7.94
C HIS A 26 -0.34 -2.40 7.67
N MET A 27 -1.44 -3.02 7.98
CA MET A 27 -1.56 -4.47 7.89
C MET A 27 -1.56 -4.96 6.44
N ASP A 28 -1.01 -6.13 6.22
CA ASP A 28 -1.05 -6.80 4.92
C ASP A 28 -2.38 -7.53 4.75
N PHE A 29 -2.79 -7.69 3.51
CA PHE A 29 -4.02 -8.39 3.16
C PHE A 29 -3.79 -9.38 2.03
N ARG A 30 -4.64 -10.40 1.96
CA ARG A 30 -4.54 -11.42 0.92
C ARG A 30 -5.13 -10.97 -0.40
N THR A 31 -6.15 -10.11 -0.35
CA THR A 31 -6.81 -9.65 -1.56
C THR A 31 -6.69 -8.14 -1.70
N LYS A 32 -6.68 -7.69 -2.96
CA LYS A 32 -6.61 -6.27 -3.26
C LYS A 32 -7.86 -5.54 -2.74
N ALA A 33 -9.02 -6.16 -2.87
CA ALA A 33 -10.27 -5.55 -2.44
C ALA A 33 -10.26 -5.25 -0.94
N GLU A 34 -9.80 -6.19 -0.13
CA GLU A 34 -9.72 -5.99 1.32
C GLU A 34 -8.75 -4.88 1.66
N ALA A 35 -7.60 -4.85 0.99
CA ALA A 35 -6.57 -3.83 1.23
C ALA A 35 -7.08 -2.44 0.85
N ILE A 36 -7.79 -2.32 -0.27
CA ILE A 36 -8.35 -1.04 -0.71
C ILE A 36 -9.39 -0.55 0.30
N LYS A 37 -10.23 -1.44 0.78
CA LYS A 37 -11.24 -1.10 1.77
C LYS A 37 -10.60 -0.57 3.05
N GLU A 38 -9.55 -1.25 3.50
CA GLU A 38 -8.83 -0.81 4.69
C GLU A 38 -8.14 0.53 4.46
N CYS A 39 -7.50 0.69 3.31
CA CYS A 39 -6.78 1.92 2.98
C CYS A 39 -7.72 3.13 3.01
N ARG A 40 -8.93 2.98 2.54
CA ARG A 40 -9.91 4.06 2.50
C ARG A 40 -10.25 4.61 3.88
N LYS A 41 -10.05 3.84 4.93
CA LYS A 41 -10.32 4.29 6.30
C LYS A 41 -9.40 5.42 6.73
N TYR A 42 -8.25 5.55 6.09
CA TYR A 42 -7.26 6.56 6.44
C TYR A 42 -7.41 7.85 5.65
N ARG A 43 -8.41 7.92 4.78
CA ARG A 43 -8.60 9.05 3.88
C ARG A 43 -8.73 10.39 4.58
N LYS A 44 -9.31 10.41 5.78
CA LYS A 44 -9.51 11.64 6.52
C LYS A 44 -8.29 12.07 7.34
N SER A 45 -7.44 11.11 7.68
CA SER A 45 -6.30 11.38 8.55
C SER A 45 -4.97 11.47 7.81
N GLU A 46 -4.90 10.94 6.59
CA GLU A 46 -3.67 10.92 5.82
C GLU A 46 -3.84 11.68 4.52
N GLU A 47 -2.72 12.12 3.95
CA GLU A 47 -2.76 12.88 2.70
C GLU A 47 -2.92 12.00 1.49
N TYR A 48 -2.32 10.81 1.51
CA TYR A 48 -2.60 9.84 0.47
C TYR A 48 -2.44 8.42 1.01
N GLY A 49 -3.02 7.49 0.29
CA GLY A 49 -2.90 6.08 0.62
C GLY A 49 -2.86 5.23 -0.62
N ALA A 50 -2.14 4.14 -0.53
CA ALA A 50 -1.98 3.21 -1.63
C ALA A 50 -1.92 1.79 -1.10
N VAL A 51 -2.26 0.86 -1.98
CA VAL A 51 -2.12 -0.56 -1.72
C VAL A 51 -0.97 -1.07 -2.58
N PHE A 52 0.05 -1.61 -1.95
CA PHE A 52 1.22 -2.08 -2.64
C PHE A 52 1.13 -3.60 -2.87
N ASP A 53 1.12 -4.00 -4.14
CA ASP A 53 1.19 -5.41 -4.51
C ASP A 53 2.67 -5.80 -4.45
N GLN A 54 3.05 -6.46 -3.40
CA GLN A 54 4.44 -6.80 -3.12
C GLN A 54 5.00 -7.85 -4.07
N TRP A 55 4.13 -8.62 -4.69
CA TRP A 55 4.55 -9.67 -5.63
C TRP A 55 4.85 -9.12 -7.01
N ASN A 56 4.02 -8.20 -7.49
CA ASN A 56 4.16 -7.66 -8.85
C ASN A 56 4.76 -6.26 -8.89
N LYS A 57 5.06 -5.68 -7.72
CA LYS A 57 5.63 -4.34 -7.62
C LYS A 57 4.72 -3.30 -8.25
N ILE A 58 3.45 -3.33 -7.88
CA ILE A 58 2.46 -2.37 -8.36
C ILE A 58 1.88 -1.64 -7.15
N ALA A 59 1.86 -0.32 -7.21
CA ALA A 59 1.25 0.51 -6.18
C ALA A 59 -0.09 1.04 -6.71
N TYR A 60 -1.17 0.62 -6.09
CA TYR A 60 -2.52 1.08 -6.43
C TYR A 60 -2.87 2.27 -5.56
N VAL A 61 -2.89 3.45 -6.15
CA VAL A 61 -3.20 4.68 -5.42
C VAL A 61 -4.70 4.73 -5.16
N VAL A 62 -5.08 4.74 -3.88
CA VAL A 62 -6.47 4.69 -3.46
C VAL A 62 -7.02 6.09 -3.24
N PHE A 63 -6.23 6.97 -2.63
CA PHE A 63 -6.64 8.36 -2.45
C PHE A 63 -5.41 9.26 -2.42
N GLY A 64 -5.63 10.53 -2.70
CA GLY A 64 -4.56 11.51 -2.70
C GLY A 64 -3.91 11.63 -4.06
N ASP A 65 -3.08 12.66 -4.19
CA ASP A 65 -2.41 12.98 -5.43
C ASP A 65 -0.92 12.76 -5.25
N ILE A 66 -0.38 11.77 -5.91
CA ILE A 66 1.02 11.42 -5.76
C ILE A 66 1.76 11.74 -7.04
N ASP A 67 2.42 12.89 -7.06
CA ASP A 67 3.25 13.27 -8.20
C ASP A 67 4.62 12.60 -8.12
N ASN A 68 5.05 12.36 -6.91
CA ASN A 68 6.37 11.80 -6.67
C ASN A 68 6.25 10.70 -5.64
N PRO A 69 6.03 9.48 -6.08
CA PRO A 69 5.77 8.38 -5.16
C PRO A 69 6.95 8.14 -4.26
N VAL A 70 6.64 7.91 -2.99
CA VAL A 70 7.66 7.57 -1.99
C VAL A 70 8.06 6.11 -2.07
N PHE A 71 7.64 5.44 -3.13
CA PHE A 71 7.97 4.04 -3.34
C PHE A 71 9.35 3.91 -3.94
N VAL A 72 9.95 2.76 -3.72
CA VAL A 72 11.27 2.47 -4.28
C VAL A 72 11.19 2.37 -5.80
N ASP A 73 12.34 2.38 -6.45
CA ASP A 73 12.43 2.25 -7.89
C ASP A 73 11.78 0.96 -8.38
N ASN A 74 11.37 0.96 -9.62
CA ASN A 74 10.79 -0.19 -10.30
C ASN A 74 9.39 -0.56 -9.82
N VAL A 75 8.67 0.41 -9.28
CA VAL A 75 7.27 0.21 -8.91
C VAL A 75 6.39 0.86 -9.96
N THR A 76 5.41 0.11 -10.44
CA THR A 76 4.40 0.65 -11.34
C THR A 76 3.29 1.28 -10.51
N VAL A 77 2.90 2.51 -10.84
CA VAL A 77 1.87 3.21 -10.10
C VAL A 77 0.59 3.23 -10.91
N VAL A 78 -0.50 2.78 -10.30
CA VAL A 78 -1.81 2.71 -10.94
C VAL A 78 -2.83 3.39 -10.03
N LYS A 79 -3.66 4.23 -10.58
CA LYS A 79 -4.77 4.82 -9.81
C LYS A 79 -5.95 3.89 -9.80
N VAL A 80 -6.56 3.75 -8.65
CA VAL A 80 -7.74 2.90 -8.48
C VAL A 80 -9.00 3.72 -8.57
#